data_58a18a724af9edd936a0553848d95cf3
#
_entry.id   58a18a724af9edd936a0553848d95cf3
#
_cell.length_a   1.000
_cell.length_b   1.000
_cell.length_c   1.000
_cell.angle_alpha   90.00
_cell.angle_beta   90.00
_cell.angle_gamma   90.00
#
_symmetry.space_group_name_H-M   'P 1'
#
loop_
_entity.id
_entity.type
_entity.pdbx_description
1 polymer ?
#
loop_
_entity_poly.entity_id
_entity_poly.type
_entity_poly.pdbx_seq_one_letter_code
_entity_poly.pdbx_strand_id
1 'polypeptide(L)'
;DNEIYGLTKGQVAPTTLTGDKTKSTYWGNPEPSVDPCELAISTGATWVARGFSGDMKLLTELITQGLSHNGFSFLNVMSPCVTWRGDDQFKEMKAKVAQLPEGYDPSRRANAVEFTREKDKITCGV
;
A
#
# COMPACT_ATOMS: atom_id res chain seq x y z
N ASP A 1 4.03 0.89 -5.05
CA ASP A 1 3.08 -0.17 -5.40
C ASP A 1 1.93 0.43 -6.21
N ASN A 2 1.60 -0.18 -7.34
CA ASN A 2 0.49 0.20 -8.21
C ASN A 2 -0.49 -0.97 -8.47
N GLU A 3 -0.32 -2.06 -7.72
CA GLU A 3 -1.15 -3.27 -7.79
C GLU A 3 -1.21 -3.92 -9.19
N ILE A 4 -0.17 -3.72 -10.02
CA ILE A 4 -0.08 -4.31 -11.37
C ILE A 4 1.36 -4.38 -11.85
N TYR A 5 1.71 -5.37 -12.67
CA TYR A 5 2.98 -5.39 -13.38
C TYR A 5 2.90 -4.52 -14.64
N GLY A 6 3.28 -3.22 -14.51
CA GLY A 6 3.21 -2.27 -15.61
C GLY A 6 4.24 -2.52 -16.71
N LEU A 7 5.50 -2.85 -16.37
CA LEU A 7 6.58 -3.09 -17.33
C LEU A 7 6.26 -4.25 -18.28
N THR A 8 5.64 -5.30 -17.78
CA THR A 8 5.28 -6.50 -18.54
C THR A 8 3.88 -6.43 -19.17
N LYS A 9 3.31 -5.23 -19.23
CA LYS A 9 2.06 -4.88 -19.94
C LYS A 9 0.76 -5.31 -19.24
N GLY A 10 0.73 -5.25 -17.91
CA GLY A 10 -0.52 -5.27 -17.18
C GLY A 10 -0.96 -6.65 -16.67
N GLN A 11 -0.04 -7.49 -16.26
CA GLN A 11 -0.37 -8.71 -15.51
C GLN A 11 -0.74 -8.36 -14.07
N VAL A 12 -1.48 -9.27 -13.43
CA VAL A 12 -1.73 -9.21 -11.99
C VAL A 12 -0.42 -9.32 -11.21
N ALA A 13 -0.27 -8.50 -10.19
CA ALA A 13 0.80 -8.54 -9.21
C ALA A 13 0.29 -9.24 -7.93
N PRO A 14 1.16 -9.67 -7.02
CA PRO A 14 0.73 -10.21 -5.72
C PRO A 14 -0.16 -9.26 -4.92
N THR A 15 -0.02 -7.95 -5.14
CA THR A 15 -0.81 -6.90 -4.48
C THR A 15 -2.11 -6.55 -5.21
N THR A 16 -2.39 -7.15 -6.38
CA THR A 16 -3.64 -6.91 -7.11
C THR A 16 -4.83 -7.42 -6.32
N LEU A 17 -5.86 -6.60 -6.14
CA LEU A 17 -7.03 -6.98 -5.37
C LEU A 17 -7.79 -8.13 -6.04
N THR A 18 -8.41 -8.98 -5.21
CA THR A 18 -9.27 -10.07 -5.70
C THR A 18 -10.43 -9.49 -6.51
N GLY A 19 -10.67 -10.05 -7.67
CA GLY A 19 -11.72 -9.60 -8.59
C GLY A 19 -11.28 -8.52 -9.59
N ASP A 20 -10.13 -7.87 -9.37
CA ASP A 20 -9.62 -6.84 -10.29
C ASP A 20 -9.30 -7.41 -11.66
N LYS A 21 -9.80 -6.73 -12.70
CA LYS A 21 -9.57 -7.11 -14.09
C LYS A 21 -8.36 -6.39 -14.66
N THR A 22 -7.52 -7.16 -15.35
CA THR A 22 -6.35 -6.64 -16.08
C THR A 22 -6.37 -7.12 -17.53
N LYS A 23 -5.43 -6.65 -18.35
CA LYS A 23 -5.30 -7.11 -19.74
C LYS A 23 -5.13 -8.62 -19.89
N SER A 24 -4.45 -9.27 -18.96
CA SER A 24 -4.19 -10.71 -18.98
C SER A 24 -5.17 -11.53 -18.16
N THR A 25 -6.00 -10.88 -17.35
CA THR A 25 -6.92 -11.54 -16.40
C THR A 25 -8.32 -10.93 -16.54
N TYR A 26 -8.97 -11.24 -17.66
CA TYR A 26 -10.29 -10.68 -18.03
C TYR A 26 -11.41 -11.03 -17.06
N TRP A 27 -11.30 -12.18 -16.41
CA TRP A 27 -12.32 -12.69 -15.47
C TRP A 27 -12.18 -12.12 -14.07
N GLY A 28 -11.11 -11.37 -13.83
CA GLY A 28 -10.74 -10.87 -12.52
C GLY A 28 -9.68 -11.74 -11.84
N ASN A 29 -8.88 -11.12 -10.96
CA ASN A 29 -7.88 -11.82 -10.19
C ASN A 29 -8.54 -12.79 -9.18
N PRO A 30 -8.34 -14.11 -9.28
CA PRO A 30 -8.93 -15.08 -8.34
C PRO A 30 -8.15 -15.17 -7.01
N GLU A 31 -6.92 -14.68 -6.98
CA GLU A 31 -6.01 -14.81 -5.86
C GLU A 31 -6.29 -13.76 -4.78
N PRO A 32 -6.14 -14.10 -3.48
CA PRO A 32 -6.13 -13.10 -2.43
C PRO A 32 -4.89 -12.21 -2.56
N SER A 33 -5.09 -10.91 -2.42
CA SER A 33 -3.99 -9.95 -2.47
C SER A 33 -3.08 -10.07 -1.24
N VAL A 34 -1.77 -9.94 -1.48
CA VAL A 34 -0.77 -9.81 -0.43
C VAL A 34 -0.67 -8.35 -0.01
N ASP A 35 -0.72 -8.07 1.29
CA ASP A 35 -0.39 -6.75 1.82
C ASP A 35 1.11 -6.70 2.19
N PRO A 36 1.92 -5.84 1.52
CA PRO A 36 3.35 -5.77 1.79
C PRO A 36 3.70 -5.26 3.18
N CYS A 37 2.84 -4.40 3.78
CA CYS A 37 3.06 -3.93 5.15
C CYS A 37 2.80 -5.06 6.16
N GLU A 38 1.72 -5.84 6.00
CA GLU A 38 1.46 -7.02 6.84
C GLU A 38 2.61 -8.02 6.76
N LEU A 39 3.12 -8.27 5.55
CA LEU A 39 4.27 -9.15 5.35
C LEU A 39 5.51 -8.62 6.08
N ALA A 40 5.84 -7.33 5.93
CA ALA A 40 6.98 -6.73 6.60
C ALA A 40 6.86 -6.78 8.12
N ILE A 41 5.68 -6.47 8.68
CA ILE A 41 5.40 -6.59 10.12
C ILE A 41 5.57 -8.04 10.57
N SER A 42 5.04 -9.01 9.83
CA SER A 42 5.07 -10.43 10.18
C SER A 42 6.49 -11.01 10.17
N THR A 43 7.35 -10.51 9.30
CA THR A 43 8.76 -10.93 9.20
C THR A 43 9.70 -10.17 10.14
N GLY A 44 9.18 -9.26 10.97
CA GLY A 44 9.94 -8.61 12.04
C GLY A 44 10.57 -7.27 11.67
N ALA A 45 10.06 -6.59 10.63
CA ALA A 45 10.44 -5.20 10.39
C ALA A 45 10.13 -4.35 11.63
N THR A 46 11.07 -3.48 11.99
CA THR A 46 10.99 -2.65 13.20
C THR A 46 10.40 -1.27 12.95
N TRP A 47 10.26 -0.88 11.68
CA TRP A 47 9.55 0.30 11.23
C TRP A 47 8.84 -0.03 9.92
N VAL A 48 7.53 0.16 9.88
CA VAL A 48 6.71 -0.08 8.69
C VAL A 48 5.75 1.08 8.50
N ALA A 49 5.70 1.59 7.28
CA ALA A 49 4.76 2.66 6.94
C ALA A 49 4.14 2.46 5.56
N ARG A 50 3.00 3.09 5.35
CA ARG A 50 2.37 3.23 4.04
C ARG A 50 2.17 4.71 3.73
N GLY A 51 2.50 5.11 2.51
CA GLY A 51 2.29 6.45 1.98
C GLY A 51 1.60 6.43 0.63
N PHE A 52 1.09 7.58 0.20
CA PHE A 52 0.50 7.78 -1.11
C PHE A 52 1.33 8.80 -1.90
N SER A 53 1.67 8.49 -3.15
CA SER A 53 2.49 9.37 -3.99
C SER A 53 1.85 10.72 -4.31
N GLY A 54 0.54 10.85 -4.12
CA GLY A 54 -0.17 12.12 -4.25
C GLY A 54 -0.15 13.00 -3.00
N ASP A 55 0.36 12.51 -1.86
CA ASP A 55 0.57 13.29 -0.64
C ASP A 55 2.08 13.47 -0.38
N MET A 56 2.66 14.45 -1.05
CA MET A 56 4.10 14.71 -0.98
C MET A 56 4.57 15.13 0.41
N LYS A 57 3.71 15.79 1.19
CA LYS A 57 4.07 16.23 2.54
C LYS A 57 4.24 15.02 3.45
N LEU A 58 3.20 14.21 3.59
CA LEU A 58 3.25 12.98 4.39
C LEU A 58 4.36 12.04 3.90
N LEU A 59 4.49 11.86 2.59
CA LEU A 59 5.50 10.97 2.02
C LEU A 59 6.93 11.41 2.37
N THR A 60 7.21 12.72 2.33
CA THR A 60 8.52 13.26 2.73
C THR A 60 8.79 13.00 4.22
N GLU A 61 7.78 13.19 5.08
CA GLU A 61 7.88 12.91 6.51
C GLU A 61 8.17 11.43 6.77
N LEU A 62 7.45 10.52 6.12
CA LEU A 62 7.64 9.07 6.25
C LEU A 62 9.02 8.63 5.76
N ILE A 63 9.50 9.14 4.62
CA ILE A 63 10.84 8.84 4.12
C ILE A 63 11.90 9.30 5.13
N THR A 64 11.78 10.51 5.67
CA THR A 64 12.71 11.06 6.65
C THR A 64 12.74 10.21 7.93
N GLN A 65 11.58 9.81 8.44
CA GLN A 65 11.47 8.94 9.61
C GLN A 65 12.11 7.57 9.36
N GLY A 66 11.79 6.95 8.21
CA GLY A 66 12.34 5.65 7.84
C GLY A 66 13.87 5.65 7.68
N LEU A 67 14.44 6.73 7.14
CA LEU A 67 15.90 6.89 7.02
C LEU A 67 16.57 7.16 8.38
N SER A 68 15.86 7.75 9.32
CA SER A 68 16.38 8.05 10.67
C SER A 68 16.20 6.88 11.63
N HIS A 69 15.44 5.85 11.26
CA HIS A 69 15.17 4.70 12.10
C HIS A 69 16.39 3.80 12.24
N ASN A 70 16.70 3.42 13.46
CA ASN A 70 17.79 2.47 13.73
C ASN A 70 17.29 1.03 13.69
N GLY A 71 17.25 0.45 12.50
CA GLY A 71 16.74 -0.90 12.26
C GLY A 71 16.33 -1.10 10.82
N PHE A 72 15.55 -2.14 10.55
CA PHE A 72 14.99 -2.36 9.23
C PHE A 72 13.72 -1.53 9.04
N SER A 73 13.74 -0.66 8.02
CA SER A 73 12.61 0.19 7.63
C SER A 73 11.99 -0.29 6.32
N PHE A 74 10.66 -0.37 6.29
CA PHE A 74 9.89 -0.69 5.09
C PHE A 74 8.81 0.38 4.85
N LEU A 75 8.84 1.00 3.69
CA LEU A 75 7.82 1.98 3.26
C LEU A 75 7.14 1.49 1.98
N ASN A 76 5.86 1.18 2.06
CA ASN A 76 5.02 0.90 0.90
C ASN A 76 4.43 2.21 0.37
N VAL A 77 4.87 2.65 -0.81
CA VAL A 77 4.33 3.84 -1.48
C VAL A 77 3.28 3.41 -2.49
N MET A 78 2.00 3.73 -2.23
CA MET A 78 0.92 3.57 -3.19
C MET A 78 1.07 4.61 -4.29
N SER A 79 1.32 4.14 -5.52
CA SER A 79 1.60 5.00 -6.67
C SER A 79 0.81 4.49 -7.88
N PRO A 80 -0.26 5.19 -8.30
CA PRO A 80 -1.13 4.71 -9.35
C PRO A 80 -0.41 4.58 -10.70
N CYS A 81 -0.82 3.59 -11.48
CA CYS A 81 -0.37 3.38 -12.86
C CYS A 81 -1.51 3.68 -13.84
N VAL A 82 -1.63 4.93 -14.25
CA VAL A 82 -2.70 5.37 -15.17
C VAL A 82 -2.67 4.65 -16.51
N THR A 83 -1.48 4.25 -16.99
CA THR A 83 -1.31 3.55 -18.27
C THR A 83 -2.03 2.19 -18.32
N TRP A 84 -2.03 1.44 -17.21
CA TRP A 84 -2.55 0.07 -17.19
C TRP A 84 -3.81 -0.11 -16.33
N ARG A 85 -4.05 0.83 -15.42
CA ARG A 85 -5.21 0.82 -14.51
C ARG A 85 -6.27 1.87 -14.88
N GLY A 86 -5.97 2.75 -15.84
CA GLY A 86 -6.85 3.82 -16.31
C GLY A 86 -6.58 5.16 -15.63
N ASP A 87 -7.06 6.21 -16.30
CA ASP A 87 -6.80 7.61 -15.89
C ASP A 87 -7.44 7.97 -14.55
N ASP A 88 -8.48 7.26 -14.15
CA ASP A 88 -9.19 7.51 -12.90
C ASP A 88 -8.53 6.88 -11.67
N GLN A 89 -7.56 5.98 -11.84
CA GLN A 89 -6.91 5.27 -10.72
C GLN A 89 -6.32 6.24 -9.67
N PHE A 90 -5.76 7.37 -10.09
CA PHE A 90 -5.25 8.37 -9.14
C PHE A 90 -6.36 8.91 -8.24
N LYS A 91 -7.53 9.23 -8.81
CA LYS A 91 -8.68 9.74 -8.06
C LYS A 91 -9.25 8.66 -7.14
N GLU A 92 -9.34 7.43 -7.64
CA GLU A 92 -9.85 6.27 -6.88
C GLU A 92 -8.95 5.97 -5.68
N MET A 93 -7.63 5.89 -5.87
CA MET A 93 -6.69 5.70 -4.76
C MET A 93 -6.75 6.86 -3.78
N LYS A 94 -6.76 8.11 -4.27
CA LYS A 94 -6.85 9.29 -3.42
C LYS A 94 -8.11 9.31 -2.56
N ALA A 95 -9.24 8.85 -3.10
CA ALA A 95 -10.50 8.77 -2.37
C ALA A 95 -10.47 7.71 -1.25
N LYS A 96 -9.64 6.68 -1.39
CA LYS A 96 -9.46 5.62 -0.38
C LYS A 96 -8.41 5.94 0.68
N VAL A 97 -7.58 6.97 0.46
CA VAL A 97 -6.54 7.35 1.42
C VAL A 97 -7.18 7.79 2.73
N ALA A 98 -6.74 7.16 3.82
CA ALA A 98 -7.12 7.49 5.18
C ALA A 98 -5.88 7.67 6.03
N GLN A 99 -5.96 8.49 7.06
CA GLN A 99 -4.92 8.60 8.08
C GLN A 99 -5.20 7.62 9.22
N LEU A 100 -4.16 7.23 9.92
CA LEU A 100 -4.29 6.48 11.16
C LEU A 100 -5.12 7.28 12.17
N PRO A 101 -5.96 6.63 12.97
CA PRO A 101 -6.83 7.31 13.91
C PRO A 101 -6.04 8.04 15.01
N GLU A 102 -6.63 9.08 15.57
CA GLU A 102 -6.08 9.75 16.74
C GLU A 102 -5.92 8.77 17.91
N GLY A 103 -4.76 8.80 18.55
CA GLY A 103 -4.42 7.86 19.63
C GLY A 103 -3.93 6.49 19.20
N TYR A 104 -3.70 6.29 17.88
CA TYR A 104 -3.04 5.08 17.40
C TYR A 104 -1.63 4.94 18.01
N ASP A 105 -1.34 3.76 18.52
CA ASP A 105 -0.03 3.43 19.10
C ASP A 105 0.74 2.51 18.13
N PRO A 106 1.76 3.03 17.42
CA PRO A 106 2.53 2.28 16.45
C PRO A 106 3.41 1.18 17.08
N SER A 107 3.63 1.21 18.40
CA SER A 107 4.40 0.18 19.10
C SER A 107 3.64 -1.14 19.26
N ARG A 108 2.33 -1.12 19.07
CA ARG A 108 1.45 -2.29 19.22
C ARG A 108 1.25 -3.01 17.90
N ARG A 109 2.07 -4.02 17.66
CA ARG A 109 2.06 -4.82 16.43
C ARG A 109 0.67 -5.35 16.02
N ALA A 110 -0.15 -5.75 16.98
CA ALA A 110 -1.51 -6.24 16.70
C ALA A 110 -2.39 -5.17 16.04
N ASN A 111 -2.29 -3.92 16.52
CA ASN A 111 -3.03 -2.79 15.95
C ASN A 111 -2.54 -2.49 14.52
N ALA A 112 -1.22 -2.52 14.29
CA ALA A 112 -0.65 -2.30 12.97
C ALA A 112 -1.19 -3.30 11.94
N VAL A 113 -1.24 -4.59 12.27
CA VAL A 113 -1.78 -5.64 11.40
C VAL A 113 -3.27 -5.43 11.11
N GLU A 114 -4.05 -4.95 12.07
CA GLU A 114 -5.48 -4.67 11.86
C GLU A 114 -5.67 -3.64 10.73
N PHE A 115 -4.91 -2.54 10.74
CA PHE A 115 -5.01 -1.50 9.71
C PHE A 115 -4.50 -1.94 8.33
N THR A 116 -3.61 -2.92 8.23
CA THR A 116 -3.19 -3.46 6.92
C THR A 116 -4.31 -4.24 6.24
N ARG A 117 -5.27 -4.77 7.00
CA ARG A 117 -6.38 -5.61 6.52
C ARG A 117 -7.63 -4.84 6.10
N GLU A 118 -7.68 -3.55 6.30
CA GLU A 118 -8.78 -2.70 5.82
C GLU A 118 -8.74 -2.62 4.28
N LYS A 119 -9.63 -3.38 3.59
CA LYS A 119 -9.63 -3.47 2.12
C LYS A 119 -10.20 -2.25 1.40
N ASP A 120 -11.07 -1.50 2.07
CA ASP A 120 -11.76 -0.35 1.48
C ASP A 120 -10.99 0.97 1.66
N LYS A 121 -9.88 0.93 2.41
CA LYS A 121 -9.05 2.09 2.71
C LYS A 121 -7.58 1.81 2.42
N ILE A 122 -6.88 2.87 2.09
CA ILE A 122 -5.42 2.92 2.02
C ILE A 122 -4.97 3.72 3.25
N THR A 123 -4.87 3.03 4.38
CA THR A 123 -4.47 3.69 5.63
C THR A 123 -2.99 4.03 5.57
N CYS A 124 -2.67 5.34 5.61
CA CYS A 124 -1.32 5.88 5.52
C CYS A 124 -0.82 6.34 6.89
N GLY A 125 0.45 6.06 7.17
CA GLY A 125 1.13 6.36 8.43
C GLY A 125 2.18 5.30 8.77
N VAL A 126 2.66 5.31 10.02
CA VAL A 126 3.69 4.39 10.55
C VAL A 126 3.03 3.31 11.38
#